data_4238ad99fb7dcddd031ecb4c250de26c
#
_entry.id   4238ad99fb7dcddd031ecb4c250de26c
#
_cell.length_a   1.000
_cell.length_b   1.000
_cell.length_c   1.000
_cell.angle_alpha   90.00
_cell.angle_beta   90.00
_cell.angle_gamma   90.00
#
_symmetry.space_group_name_H-M   'P 1'
#
loop_
_entity.id
_entity.type
_entity.pdbx_description
1 polymer ?
#
loop_
_entity_poly.entity_id
_entity_poly.type
_entity_poly.pdbx_seq_one_letter_code
_entity_poly.pdbx_strand_id
1 'polypeptide(L)'
;ISASIVVSFCARALGSIPNSNICFGSVVQGSLALILPGYIILCGSLELQNKNLLAGSVRMIYAIIYSLFLSFGITLGAALFAWIYNHATNETTCAKNVPDLYKLLWVPVFSILLALINQAHWTQLFVMTAISCLGYLTTYYSGKHFSESTEFCAALAAFVIGILGNLYSRIYSGLAVSAMLPAIFVQVPSGIASKSSLLTGVSVANQIVNGS
;
A
#
# COMPACT_ATOMS: atom_id res chain seq x y z
N ILE A 1 10.40 -0.39 13.01
CA ILE A 1 11.30 0.76 12.92
C ILE A 1 12.60 0.37 12.21
N SER A 2 13.40 -0.57 12.73
CA SER A 2 14.68 -0.97 12.11
C SER A 2 14.53 -1.40 10.65
N ALA A 3 13.54 -2.24 10.34
CA ALA A 3 13.27 -2.66 8.98
C ALA A 3 12.91 -1.47 8.06
N SER A 4 12.09 -0.52 8.51
CA SER A 4 11.74 0.65 7.71
C SER A 4 12.93 1.59 7.47
N ILE A 5 13.83 1.73 8.45
CA ILE A 5 15.08 2.50 8.29
C ILE A 5 15.96 1.87 7.20
N VAL A 6 16.21 0.57 7.29
CA VAL A 6 17.05 -0.14 6.31
C VAL A 6 16.45 -0.10 4.91
N VAL A 7 15.15 -0.37 4.79
CA VAL A 7 14.43 -0.34 3.51
C VAL A 7 14.48 1.05 2.89
N SER A 8 14.22 2.10 3.68
CA SER A 8 14.23 3.49 3.19
C SER A 8 15.63 3.93 2.77
N PHE A 9 16.65 3.56 3.55
CA PHE A 9 18.06 3.82 3.21
C PHE A 9 18.45 3.16 1.89
N CYS A 10 18.21 1.85 1.76
CA CYS A 10 18.51 1.11 0.53
C CYS A 10 17.71 1.62 -0.68
N ALA A 11 16.43 1.93 -0.48
CA ALA A 11 15.59 2.44 -1.56
C ALA A 11 16.08 3.79 -2.08
N ARG A 12 16.53 4.69 -1.18
CA ARG A 12 17.08 5.99 -1.57
C ARG A 12 18.43 5.83 -2.26
N ALA A 13 19.25 4.89 -1.81
CA ALA A 13 20.51 4.55 -2.47
C ALA A 13 20.27 4.07 -3.92
N LEU A 14 19.32 3.14 -4.11
CA LEU A 14 18.96 2.64 -5.44
C LEU A 14 18.37 3.73 -6.34
N GLY A 15 17.52 4.60 -5.80
CA GLY A 15 16.94 5.74 -6.55
C GLY A 15 17.96 6.81 -6.93
N SER A 16 19.09 6.90 -6.22
CA SER A 16 20.15 7.88 -6.50
C SER A 16 21.18 7.43 -7.54
N ILE A 17 21.04 6.22 -8.09
CA ILE A 17 21.94 5.74 -9.15
C ILE A 17 21.63 6.51 -10.44
N PRO A 18 22.62 7.21 -11.04
CA PRO A 18 22.41 7.95 -12.27
C PRO A 18 22.00 7.01 -13.40
N ASN A 19 21.07 7.45 -14.25
CA ASN A 19 20.45 6.68 -15.34
C ASN A 19 19.60 5.46 -14.93
N SER A 20 19.31 5.26 -13.65
CA SER A 20 18.34 4.26 -13.24
C SER A 20 16.92 4.84 -13.34
N ASN A 21 16.00 4.07 -13.95
CA ASN A 21 14.57 4.42 -13.93
C ASN A 21 13.89 3.94 -12.60
N ILE A 22 14.67 3.75 -11.55
CA ILE A 22 14.18 3.25 -10.26
C ILE A 22 13.67 4.42 -9.45
N CYS A 23 12.39 4.38 -9.12
CA CYS A 23 11.74 5.40 -8.32
C CYS A 23 11.82 5.03 -6.84
N PHE A 24 12.38 5.91 -6.01
CA PHE A 24 12.49 5.74 -4.55
C PHE A 24 11.14 5.41 -3.91
N GLY A 25 10.10 6.19 -4.24
CA GLY A 25 8.77 6.00 -3.65
C GLY A 25 8.17 4.62 -3.94
N SER A 26 8.34 4.10 -5.16
CA SER A 26 7.82 2.77 -5.55
C SER A 26 8.54 1.63 -4.81
N VAL A 27 9.86 1.74 -4.64
CA VAL A 27 10.64 0.72 -3.92
C VAL A 27 10.27 0.67 -2.46
N VAL A 28 10.20 1.84 -1.78
CA VAL A 28 9.78 1.93 -0.37
C VAL A 28 8.37 1.37 -0.19
N GLN A 29 7.44 1.81 -1.04
CA GLN A 29 6.06 1.39 -0.97
C GLN A 29 5.88 -0.11 -1.17
N GLY A 30 6.53 -0.69 -2.17
CA GLY A 30 6.45 -2.13 -2.45
C GLY A 30 7.07 -2.97 -1.34
N SER A 31 8.21 -2.54 -0.80
CA SER A 31 8.90 -3.26 0.27
C SER A 31 8.17 -3.21 1.62
N LEU A 32 7.47 -2.10 1.91
CA LEU A 32 6.74 -1.92 3.16
C LEU A 32 5.27 -2.32 3.08
N ALA A 33 4.76 -2.67 1.88
CA ALA A 33 3.34 -2.99 1.67
C ALA A 33 2.82 -4.07 2.63
N LEU A 34 3.62 -5.10 2.91
CA LEU A 34 3.26 -6.19 3.81
C LEU A 34 3.35 -5.81 5.31
N ILE A 35 4.13 -4.79 5.64
CA ILE A 35 4.35 -4.33 7.01
C ILE A 35 3.33 -3.26 7.40
N LEU A 36 2.69 -2.62 6.42
CA LEU A 36 1.66 -1.61 6.67
C LEU A 36 0.49 -2.20 7.47
N PRO A 37 -0.02 -1.47 8.48
CA PRO A 37 -1.07 -1.97 9.38
C PRO A 37 -2.48 -1.97 8.75
N GLY A 38 -2.58 -2.09 7.42
CA GLY A 38 -3.85 -2.08 6.69
C GLY A 38 -4.80 -3.19 7.13
N TYR A 39 -4.29 -4.39 7.35
CA TYR A 39 -5.07 -5.51 7.85
C TYR A 39 -5.59 -5.28 9.28
N ILE A 40 -4.77 -4.68 10.15
CA ILE A 40 -5.14 -4.37 11.53
C ILE A 40 -6.26 -3.32 11.54
N ILE A 41 -6.19 -2.32 10.66
CA ILE A 41 -7.23 -1.29 10.49
C ILE A 41 -8.53 -1.93 10.00
N LEU A 42 -8.45 -2.84 9.03
CA LEU A 42 -9.61 -3.55 8.51
C LEU A 42 -10.31 -4.37 9.61
N CYS A 43 -9.54 -5.18 10.34
CA CYS A 43 -10.07 -5.98 11.45
C CYS A 43 -10.67 -5.09 12.55
N GLY A 44 -10.00 -3.99 12.91
CA GLY A 44 -10.50 -3.03 13.88
C GLY A 44 -11.82 -2.39 13.43
N SER A 45 -11.95 -2.04 12.16
CA SER A 45 -13.18 -1.50 11.57
C SER A 45 -14.33 -2.50 11.61
N LEU A 46 -14.07 -3.77 11.28
CA LEU A 46 -15.06 -4.85 11.35
C LEU A 46 -15.52 -5.12 12.79
N GLU A 47 -14.61 -5.09 13.75
CA GLU A 47 -14.95 -5.24 15.18
C GLU A 47 -15.81 -4.07 15.68
N LEU A 48 -15.51 -2.84 15.28
CA LEU A 48 -16.33 -1.67 15.60
C LEU A 48 -17.73 -1.80 15.01
N GLN A 49 -17.83 -2.27 13.76
CA GLN A 49 -19.12 -2.48 13.11
C GLN A 49 -19.96 -3.57 13.81
N ASN A 50 -19.30 -4.59 14.34
CA ASN A 50 -19.93 -5.65 15.14
C ASN A 50 -20.21 -5.23 16.60
N LYS A 51 -20.14 -3.94 16.93
CA LYS A 51 -20.36 -3.36 18.27
C LYS A 51 -19.32 -3.80 19.32
N ASN A 52 -18.22 -4.39 18.92
CA ASN A 52 -17.11 -4.76 19.80
C ASN A 52 -16.17 -3.55 19.98
N LEU A 53 -16.71 -2.51 20.63
CA LEU A 53 -16.07 -1.18 20.68
C LEU A 53 -14.70 -1.21 21.32
N LEU A 54 -14.50 -2.02 22.37
CA LEU A 54 -13.25 -2.07 23.10
C LEU A 54 -12.13 -2.67 22.23
N ALA A 55 -12.36 -3.85 21.64
CA ALA A 55 -11.35 -4.52 20.82
C ALA A 55 -11.04 -3.74 19.55
N GLY A 56 -12.07 -3.23 18.85
CA GLY A 56 -11.91 -2.44 17.64
C GLY A 56 -11.15 -1.13 17.88
N SER A 57 -11.46 -0.39 18.95
CA SER A 57 -10.77 0.87 19.25
C SER A 57 -9.30 0.67 19.62
N VAL A 58 -8.99 -0.36 20.40
CA VAL A 58 -7.60 -0.70 20.74
C VAL A 58 -6.78 -1.04 19.50
N ARG A 59 -7.34 -1.83 18.57
CA ARG A 59 -6.67 -2.17 17.29
C ARG A 59 -6.46 -0.94 16.42
N MET A 60 -7.44 -0.04 16.34
CA MET A 60 -7.32 1.19 15.57
C MET A 60 -6.23 2.12 16.13
N ILE A 61 -6.20 2.31 17.45
CA ILE A 61 -5.15 3.12 18.11
C ILE A 61 -3.78 2.48 17.89
N TYR A 62 -3.67 1.16 18.05
CA TYR A 62 -2.42 0.44 17.81
C TYR A 62 -1.94 0.63 16.36
N ALA A 63 -2.83 0.55 15.37
CA ALA A 63 -2.49 0.74 13.96
C ALA A 63 -1.99 2.17 13.69
N ILE A 64 -2.59 3.18 14.33
CA ILE A 64 -2.15 4.58 14.22
C ILE A 64 -0.74 4.75 14.80
N ILE A 65 -0.50 4.28 16.01
CA ILE A 65 0.82 4.35 16.66
C ILE A 65 1.86 3.63 15.82
N TYR A 66 1.53 2.44 15.32
CA TYR A 66 2.42 1.65 14.47
C TYR A 66 2.78 2.38 13.17
N SER A 67 1.80 3.01 12.51
CA SER A 67 2.05 3.77 11.28
C SER A 67 2.92 5.02 11.51
N LEU A 68 2.78 5.68 12.67
CA LEU A 68 3.66 6.79 13.06
C LEU A 68 5.12 6.34 13.21
N PHE A 69 5.36 5.22 13.91
CA PHE A 69 6.70 4.67 14.03
C PHE A 69 7.29 4.21 12.70
N LEU A 70 6.45 3.67 11.80
CA LEU A 70 6.88 3.27 10.47
C LEU A 70 7.31 4.49 9.64
N SER A 71 6.51 5.57 9.67
CA SER A 71 6.80 6.84 9.00
C SER A 71 8.09 7.47 9.53
N PHE A 72 8.27 7.49 10.86
CA PHE A 72 9.50 7.96 11.48
C PHE A 72 10.73 7.17 11.02
N GLY A 73 10.61 5.84 10.93
CA GLY A 73 11.69 4.99 10.41
C GLY A 73 12.04 5.29 8.94
N ILE A 74 11.03 5.56 8.10
CA ILE A 74 11.25 5.95 6.70
C ILE A 74 12.01 7.29 6.64
N THR A 75 11.60 8.27 7.43
CA THR A 75 12.25 9.59 7.49
C THR A 75 13.71 9.48 7.92
N LEU A 76 13.98 8.73 8.99
CA LEU A 76 15.35 8.52 9.48
C LEU A 76 16.23 7.83 8.43
N GLY A 77 15.75 6.76 7.79
CA GLY A 77 16.50 6.06 6.76
C GLY A 77 16.82 6.95 5.56
N ALA A 78 15.85 7.75 5.12
CA ALA A 78 16.04 8.72 4.05
C ALA A 78 17.03 9.83 4.44
N ALA A 79 16.95 10.35 5.67
CA ALA A 79 17.86 11.39 6.18
C ALA A 79 19.29 10.89 6.32
N LEU A 80 19.49 9.68 6.85
CA LEU A 80 20.82 9.06 6.98
C LEU A 80 21.51 8.93 5.63
N PHE A 81 20.80 8.50 4.59
CA PHE A 81 21.38 8.40 3.26
C PHE A 81 21.71 9.78 2.67
N ALA A 82 20.83 10.79 2.83
CA ALA A 82 21.05 12.15 2.36
C ALA A 82 22.26 12.81 3.04
N TRP A 83 22.50 12.50 4.31
CA TRP A 83 23.66 13.00 5.05
C TRP A 83 25.00 12.42 4.54
N ILE A 84 24.97 11.15 4.11
CA ILE A 84 26.17 10.48 3.54
C ILE A 84 26.42 10.94 2.09
N TYR A 85 25.34 11.16 1.31
CA TYR A 85 25.44 11.45 -0.11
C TYR A 85 24.65 12.71 -0.48
N ASN A 86 25.36 13.83 -0.66
CA ASN A 86 24.79 15.16 -0.93
C ASN A 86 23.96 15.27 -2.22
N HIS A 87 24.14 14.35 -3.18
CA HIS A 87 23.37 14.29 -4.42
C HIS A 87 22.22 13.27 -4.37
N ALA A 88 21.70 12.97 -3.16
CA ALA A 88 20.60 12.07 -2.99
C ALA A 88 19.35 12.59 -3.70
N THR A 89 18.63 11.70 -4.39
CA THR A 89 17.39 12.06 -5.08
C THR A 89 16.32 12.54 -4.10
N ASN A 90 15.65 13.63 -4.47
CA ASN A 90 14.50 14.17 -3.73
C ASN A 90 13.17 13.81 -4.43
N GLU A 91 13.23 13.05 -5.53
CA GLU A 91 12.06 12.69 -6.29
C GLU A 91 11.24 11.61 -5.55
N THR A 92 10.11 12.01 -5.01
CA THR A 92 9.10 11.15 -4.39
C THR A 92 8.05 10.66 -5.39
N THR A 93 7.93 11.38 -6.51
CA THR A 93 7.02 11.05 -7.61
C THR A 93 7.78 10.48 -8.78
N CYS A 94 7.30 9.36 -9.32
CA CYS A 94 7.94 8.71 -10.46
C CYS A 94 7.68 9.50 -11.75
N ALA A 95 8.73 10.01 -12.38
CA ALA A 95 8.62 10.78 -13.62
C ALA A 95 8.09 9.95 -14.80
N LYS A 96 8.34 8.64 -14.79
CA LYS A 96 7.92 7.75 -15.87
C LYS A 96 6.74 6.89 -15.44
N ASN A 97 5.55 7.28 -15.86
CA ASN A 97 4.35 6.46 -15.66
C ASN A 97 4.42 5.23 -16.56
N VAL A 98 4.34 4.05 -15.94
CA VAL A 98 4.18 2.79 -16.67
C VAL A 98 2.81 2.82 -17.37
N PRO A 99 2.71 2.47 -18.67
CA PRO A 99 1.43 2.37 -19.36
C PRO A 99 0.45 1.50 -18.59
N ASP A 100 -0.80 1.92 -18.52
CA ASP A 100 -1.81 1.27 -17.67
C ASP A 100 -2.10 -0.18 -18.07
N LEU A 101 -1.85 -0.53 -19.32
CA LEU A 101 -1.97 -1.90 -19.80
C LEU A 101 -0.96 -2.85 -19.11
N TYR A 102 0.27 -2.38 -18.88
CA TYR A 102 1.26 -3.17 -18.15
C TYR A 102 0.91 -3.30 -16.66
N LYS A 103 0.32 -2.28 -16.06
CA LYS A 103 -0.17 -2.35 -14.67
C LYS A 103 -1.23 -3.45 -14.53
N LEU A 104 -2.15 -3.55 -15.50
CA LEU A 104 -3.17 -4.60 -15.51
C LEU A 104 -2.58 -6.02 -15.54
N LEU A 105 -1.45 -6.21 -16.24
CA LEU A 105 -0.75 -7.50 -16.29
C LEU A 105 -0.09 -7.85 -14.95
N TRP A 106 0.43 -6.85 -14.22
CA TRP A 106 1.11 -7.06 -12.94
C TRP A 106 0.15 -7.31 -11.77
N VAL A 107 -1.09 -6.85 -11.84
CA VAL A 107 -2.10 -7.05 -10.78
C VAL A 107 -2.35 -8.53 -10.48
N PRO A 108 -2.62 -9.41 -11.45
CA PRO A 108 -2.81 -10.83 -11.16
C PRO A 108 -1.55 -11.49 -10.59
N VAL A 109 -0.37 -11.13 -11.08
CA VAL A 109 0.90 -11.66 -10.55
C VAL A 109 1.07 -11.27 -9.07
N PHE A 110 0.86 -10.01 -8.76
CA PHE A 110 0.94 -9.50 -7.38
C PHE A 110 -0.10 -10.15 -6.47
N SER A 111 -1.34 -10.31 -6.96
CA SER A 111 -2.42 -10.96 -6.21
C SER A 111 -2.11 -12.43 -5.92
N ILE A 112 -1.57 -13.18 -6.88
CA ILE A 112 -1.17 -14.57 -6.70
C ILE A 112 -0.04 -14.67 -5.66
N LEU A 113 0.99 -13.81 -5.75
CA LEU A 113 2.08 -13.81 -4.78
C LEU A 113 1.60 -13.49 -3.37
N LEU A 114 0.71 -12.51 -3.22
CA LEU A 114 0.09 -12.21 -1.93
C LEU A 114 -0.75 -13.36 -1.38
N ALA A 115 -1.52 -14.02 -2.22
CA ALA A 115 -2.32 -15.16 -1.81
C ALA A 115 -1.44 -16.34 -1.38
N LEU A 116 -0.31 -16.59 -2.05
CA LEU A 116 0.68 -17.60 -1.66
C LEU A 116 1.33 -17.28 -0.32
N ILE A 117 1.70 -16.01 -0.08
CA ILE A 117 2.25 -15.57 1.22
C ILE A 117 1.24 -15.80 2.35
N ASN A 118 -0.05 -15.58 2.08
CA ASN A 118 -1.14 -15.82 3.03
C ASN A 118 -1.57 -17.29 3.09
N GLN A 119 -0.82 -18.22 2.47
CA GLN A 119 -1.09 -19.66 2.48
C GLN A 119 -2.51 -20.02 2.00
N ALA A 120 -3.01 -19.29 1.01
CA ALA A 120 -4.34 -19.52 0.44
C ALA A 120 -4.40 -20.87 -0.28
N HIS A 121 -5.54 -21.56 -0.16
CA HIS A 121 -5.75 -22.82 -0.84
C HIS A 121 -5.82 -22.63 -2.38
N TRP A 122 -5.27 -23.54 -3.14
CA TRP A 122 -5.17 -23.44 -4.61
C TRP A 122 -6.52 -23.15 -5.32
N THR A 123 -7.60 -23.73 -4.82
CA THR A 123 -8.96 -23.47 -5.35
C THR A 123 -9.46 -22.05 -5.14
N GLN A 124 -9.01 -21.39 -4.05
CA GLN A 124 -9.40 -20.01 -3.74
C GLN A 124 -8.55 -18.98 -4.49
N LEU A 125 -7.34 -19.36 -4.92
CA LEU A 125 -6.37 -18.51 -5.60
C LEU A 125 -6.96 -17.86 -6.85
N PHE A 126 -7.70 -18.63 -7.64
CA PHE A 126 -8.33 -18.13 -8.85
C PHE A 126 -9.39 -17.05 -8.57
N VAL A 127 -10.22 -17.28 -7.56
CA VAL A 127 -11.27 -16.33 -7.16
C VAL A 127 -10.66 -15.06 -6.57
N MET A 128 -9.65 -15.20 -5.71
CA MET A 128 -8.91 -14.06 -5.13
C MET A 128 -8.30 -13.17 -6.22
N THR A 129 -7.68 -13.79 -7.22
CA THR A 129 -7.09 -13.08 -8.35
C THR A 129 -8.15 -12.39 -9.20
N ALA A 130 -9.28 -13.06 -9.45
CA ALA A 130 -10.40 -12.47 -10.20
C ALA A 130 -10.99 -11.26 -9.48
N ILE A 131 -11.21 -11.34 -8.16
CA ILE A 131 -11.69 -10.22 -7.34
C ILE A 131 -10.69 -9.04 -7.37
N SER A 132 -9.39 -9.32 -7.29
CA SER A 132 -8.35 -8.30 -7.36
C SER A 132 -8.32 -7.60 -8.72
N CYS A 133 -8.46 -8.34 -9.81
CA CYS A 133 -8.52 -7.77 -11.17
C CYS A 133 -9.76 -6.90 -11.35
N LEU A 134 -10.93 -7.36 -10.89
CA LEU A 134 -12.16 -6.58 -10.96
C LEU A 134 -12.09 -5.30 -10.11
N GLY A 135 -11.51 -5.38 -8.91
CA GLY A 135 -11.23 -4.23 -8.08
C GLY A 135 -10.34 -3.21 -8.79
N TYR A 136 -9.24 -3.66 -9.38
CA TYR A 136 -8.33 -2.78 -10.13
C TYR A 136 -9.01 -2.16 -11.36
N LEU A 137 -9.77 -2.94 -12.12
CA LEU A 137 -10.54 -2.41 -13.26
C LEU A 137 -11.52 -1.33 -12.83
N THR A 138 -12.21 -1.52 -11.70
CA THR A 138 -13.12 -0.51 -11.14
C THR A 138 -12.37 0.78 -10.82
N THR A 139 -11.20 0.69 -10.19
CA THR A 139 -10.35 1.87 -9.91
C THR A 139 -9.90 2.55 -11.20
N TYR A 140 -9.50 1.77 -12.18
CA TYR A 140 -9.04 2.31 -13.47
C TYR A 140 -10.16 3.09 -14.19
N TYR A 141 -11.34 2.48 -14.32
CA TYR A 141 -12.48 3.15 -14.98
C TYR A 141 -13.00 4.34 -14.17
N SER A 142 -13.07 4.20 -12.86
CA SER A 142 -13.47 5.29 -11.96
C SER A 142 -12.49 6.45 -12.00
N GLY A 143 -11.17 6.16 -11.99
CA GLY A 143 -10.13 7.19 -12.07
C GLY A 143 -10.11 7.95 -13.40
N LYS A 144 -10.55 7.31 -14.49
CA LYS A 144 -10.70 7.97 -15.79
C LYS A 144 -11.91 8.92 -15.82
N HIS A 145 -12.94 8.64 -15.04
CA HIS A 145 -14.17 9.44 -14.97
C HIS A 145 -14.10 10.53 -13.89
N PHE A 146 -13.45 10.24 -12.76
CA PHE A 146 -13.32 11.11 -11.59
C PHE A 146 -11.84 11.37 -11.27
N SER A 147 -11.15 12.07 -12.17
CA SER A 147 -9.69 12.29 -12.07
C SER A 147 -9.27 13.12 -10.85
N GLU A 148 -10.17 13.92 -10.26
CA GLU A 148 -9.85 14.80 -9.14
C GLU A 148 -10.01 14.16 -7.75
N SER A 149 -10.77 13.06 -7.62
CA SER A 149 -11.06 12.42 -6.32
C SER A 149 -10.59 10.98 -6.25
N THR A 150 -9.30 10.79 -5.99
CA THR A 150 -8.70 9.45 -5.84
C THR A 150 -9.32 8.64 -4.70
N GLU A 151 -9.79 9.32 -3.64
CA GLU A 151 -10.44 8.71 -2.48
C GLU A 151 -11.80 8.11 -2.83
N PHE A 152 -12.58 8.81 -3.65
CA PHE A 152 -13.87 8.34 -4.13
C PHE A 152 -13.71 7.09 -5.03
N CYS A 153 -12.71 7.10 -5.90
CA CYS A 153 -12.39 5.93 -6.74
C CYS A 153 -12.00 4.70 -5.90
N ALA A 154 -11.21 4.92 -4.85
CA ALA A 154 -10.83 3.86 -3.91
C ALA A 154 -12.05 3.32 -3.14
N ALA A 155 -12.97 4.19 -2.71
CA ALA A 155 -14.20 3.80 -2.02
C ALA A 155 -15.12 2.97 -2.92
N LEU A 156 -15.30 3.37 -4.19
CA LEU A 156 -16.08 2.59 -5.17
C LEU A 156 -15.49 1.21 -5.41
N ALA A 157 -14.18 1.12 -5.56
CA ALA A 157 -13.53 -0.17 -5.76
C ALA A 157 -13.62 -1.06 -4.50
N ALA A 158 -13.47 -0.50 -3.30
CA ALA A 158 -13.66 -1.21 -2.05
C ALA A 158 -15.10 -1.74 -1.92
N PHE A 159 -16.09 -0.97 -2.34
CA PHE A 159 -17.49 -1.38 -2.37
C PHE A 159 -17.72 -2.56 -3.30
N VAL A 160 -17.17 -2.53 -4.52
CA VAL A 160 -17.26 -3.65 -5.49
C VAL A 160 -16.58 -4.90 -4.93
N ILE A 161 -15.37 -4.76 -4.36
CA ILE A 161 -14.66 -5.88 -3.72
C ILE A 161 -15.50 -6.47 -2.58
N GLY A 162 -16.14 -5.63 -1.77
CA GLY A 162 -17.01 -6.06 -0.68
C GLY A 162 -18.22 -6.87 -1.17
N ILE A 163 -18.87 -6.44 -2.24
CA ILE A 163 -19.98 -7.18 -2.87
C ILE A 163 -19.49 -8.53 -3.40
N LEU A 164 -18.37 -8.55 -4.13
CA LEU A 164 -17.82 -9.79 -4.69
C LEU A 164 -17.37 -10.78 -3.62
N GLY A 165 -16.76 -10.28 -2.54
CA GLY A 165 -16.38 -11.11 -1.40
C GLY A 165 -17.57 -11.72 -0.66
N ASN A 166 -18.63 -10.92 -0.45
CA ASN A 166 -19.88 -11.43 0.13
C ASN A 166 -20.56 -12.46 -0.78
N LEU A 167 -20.57 -12.21 -2.09
CA LEU A 167 -21.12 -13.15 -3.06
C LEU A 167 -20.35 -14.48 -3.05
N TYR A 168 -19.02 -14.40 -3.02
CA TYR A 168 -18.16 -15.57 -2.88
C TYR A 168 -18.48 -16.37 -1.62
N SER A 169 -18.57 -15.70 -0.46
CA SER A 169 -18.91 -16.38 0.80
C SER A 169 -20.28 -17.07 0.77
N ARG A 170 -21.23 -16.49 0.05
CA ARG A 170 -22.58 -17.05 -0.08
C ARG A 170 -22.65 -18.26 -1.00
N ILE A 171 -21.80 -18.28 -2.05
CA ILE A 171 -21.80 -19.38 -3.05
C ILE A 171 -20.93 -20.55 -2.57
N TYR A 172 -19.74 -20.27 -2.04
CA TYR A 172 -18.73 -21.28 -1.72
C TYR A 172 -18.58 -21.58 -0.24
N SER A 173 -19.42 -20.98 0.65
CA SER A 173 -19.37 -21.15 2.12
C SER A 173 -17.96 -20.87 2.71
N GLY A 174 -17.14 -20.10 2.00
CA GLY A 174 -15.79 -19.70 2.42
C GLY A 174 -15.81 -18.38 3.21
N LEU A 175 -14.71 -18.08 3.88
CA LEU A 175 -14.55 -16.80 4.56
C LEU A 175 -14.38 -15.66 3.53
N ALA A 176 -15.35 -14.74 3.46
CA ALA A 176 -15.31 -13.58 2.56
C ALA A 176 -14.03 -12.76 2.74
N VAL A 177 -13.61 -12.56 3.99
CA VAL A 177 -12.43 -11.75 4.33
C VAL A 177 -11.15 -12.32 3.70
N SER A 178 -10.95 -13.64 3.75
CA SER A 178 -9.76 -14.26 3.16
C SER A 178 -9.72 -14.07 1.64
N ALA A 179 -10.86 -14.18 0.97
CA ALA A 179 -10.96 -13.98 -0.47
C ALA A 179 -10.72 -12.52 -0.90
N MET A 180 -11.06 -11.55 -0.05
CA MET A 180 -10.88 -10.13 -0.33
C MET A 180 -9.46 -9.63 -0.01
N LEU A 181 -8.67 -10.33 0.83
CA LEU A 181 -7.36 -9.86 1.29
C LEU A 181 -6.44 -9.38 0.17
N PRO A 182 -6.13 -10.14 -0.87
CA PRO A 182 -5.24 -9.69 -1.94
C PRO A 182 -5.80 -8.47 -2.69
N ALA A 183 -7.11 -8.44 -2.91
CA ALA A 183 -7.78 -7.33 -3.58
C ALA A 183 -7.68 -6.04 -2.75
N ILE A 184 -7.84 -6.14 -1.44
CA ILE A 184 -7.68 -5.01 -0.53
C ILE A 184 -6.25 -4.49 -0.56
N PHE A 185 -5.23 -5.36 -0.56
CA PHE A 185 -3.84 -4.93 -0.67
C PHE A 185 -3.51 -4.25 -2.00
N VAL A 186 -4.10 -4.71 -3.10
CA VAL A 186 -3.99 -4.05 -4.40
C VAL A 186 -4.66 -2.67 -4.38
N GLN A 187 -5.77 -2.56 -3.65
CA GLN A 187 -6.63 -1.39 -3.64
C GLN A 187 -6.31 -0.41 -2.53
N VAL A 188 -5.75 -0.89 -1.40
CA VAL A 188 -5.32 0.05 -0.36
C VAL A 188 -4.47 1.10 -1.04
N PRO A 189 -4.89 2.37 -0.96
CA PRO A 189 -4.10 3.47 -1.48
C PRO A 189 -2.89 3.66 -0.59
N SER A 190 -2.04 2.63 -0.57
CA SER A 190 -0.66 2.75 -0.13
C SER A 190 -0.04 3.99 -0.79
N GLY A 191 -0.56 4.38 -1.96
CA GLY A 191 -0.22 5.61 -2.66
C GLY A 191 -0.55 6.90 -1.91
N ILE A 192 -1.67 7.03 -1.21
CA ILE A 192 -2.03 8.29 -0.55
C ILE A 192 -1.34 8.39 0.80
N ALA A 193 -1.47 7.38 1.64
CA ALA A 193 -0.84 7.38 2.96
C ALA A 193 0.69 7.34 2.88
N SER A 194 1.26 6.57 1.92
CA SER A 194 2.70 6.54 1.72
C SER A 194 3.23 7.75 0.95
N LYS A 195 2.48 8.33 0.01
CA LYS A 195 2.90 9.59 -0.64
C LYS A 195 2.96 10.73 0.36
N SER A 196 1.96 10.90 1.22
CA SER A 196 1.99 11.95 2.24
C SER A 196 3.12 11.73 3.26
N SER A 197 3.32 10.51 3.74
CA SER A 197 4.41 10.21 4.68
C SER A 197 5.79 10.30 4.03
N LEU A 198 5.94 9.88 2.76
CA LEU A 198 7.18 10.01 2.00
C LEU A 198 7.50 11.47 1.69
N LEU A 199 6.52 12.27 1.23
CA LEU A 199 6.70 13.69 0.96
C LEU A 199 7.12 14.42 2.23
N THR A 200 6.41 14.20 3.34
CA THR A 200 6.76 14.79 4.63
C THR A 200 8.12 14.27 5.11
N GLY A 201 8.38 12.98 5.00
CA GLY A 201 9.65 12.38 5.43
C GLY A 201 10.85 12.93 4.64
N VAL A 202 10.75 13.06 3.33
CA VAL A 202 11.85 13.60 2.50
C VAL A 202 12.00 15.09 2.70
N SER A 203 10.92 15.86 2.84
CA SER A 203 11.00 17.31 3.13
C SER A 203 11.66 17.59 4.47
N VAL A 204 11.27 16.87 5.52
CA VAL A 204 11.89 16.98 6.84
C VAL A 204 13.37 16.54 6.81
N ALA A 205 13.67 15.43 6.11
CA ALA A 205 15.06 14.98 5.97
C ALA A 205 15.93 16.04 5.28
N ASN A 206 15.42 16.69 4.24
CA ASN A 206 16.15 17.77 3.55
C ASN A 206 16.30 19.01 4.41
N GLN A 207 15.30 19.38 5.20
CA GLN A 207 15.41 20.48 6.17
C GLN A 207 16.50 20.20 7.22
N ILE A 208 16.58 18.99 7.73
CA ILE A 208 17.60 18.59 8.71
C ILE A 208 19.01 18.66 8.09
N VAL A 209 19.17 18.24 6.84
CA VAL A 209 20.48 18.20 6.16
C VAL A 209 20.91 19.58 5.69
N ASN A 210 20.00 20.40 5.18
CA ASN A 210 20.32 21.72 4.61
C ASN A 210 20.24 22.87 5.61
N GLY A 211 19.80 22.62 6.86
CA GLY A 211 19.79 23.62 7.94
C GLY A 211 18.86 24.81 7.72
N SER A 212 17.85 24.67 6.86
CA SER A 212 16.89 25.74 6.51
C SER A 212 15.44 25.26 6.65
#